data_da38290dc3464977cd287063ef6a0a46
#
_entry.id   da38290dc3464977cd287063ef6a0a46
#
_cell.length_a   1.000
_cell.length_b   1.000
_cell.length_c   1.000
_cell.angle_alpha   90.00
_cell.angle_beta   90.00
_cell.angle_gamma   90.00
#
_symmetry.space_group_name_H-M   'P 1'
#
loop_
_entity.id
_entity.type
_entity.pdbx_description
1 polymer ?
#
loop_
_entity_poly.entity_id
_entity_poly.type
_entity_poly.pdbx_seq_one_letter_code
_entity_poly.pdbx_strand_id
1 'polypeptide(L)'
;MADTANLNTLASIKKIAIITGSTRAVRIGPSVTKFVTSVLESDLSSQYTLSTVDIASFNLPVFDEAVVPASVPFAAQFAHAHSIAWSAEIAKYDAYVLVTACYNQGPPGGVKNAIDYLYNEIKGKPFLIISYGMEGGEKASDSLAVSLKSMHTVVVETRPMLTLARSEPIEFGMPLDLRLAAGGTLGEQSLKDFEGKKGEILKGFGELKEFLEKAPEAKAA
;
A
#
# COMPACT_ATOMS: atom_id res chain seq x y z
N MET A 1 -18.17 -41.48 -28.43
CA MET A 1 -17.96 -40.01 -28.46
C MET A 1 -17.87 -39.56 -27.00
N ALA A 2 -16.65 -39.36 -26.54
CA ALA A 2 -16.41 -38.97 -25.16
C ALA A 2 -16.58 -37.45 -25.02
N ASP A 3 -17.44 -37.13 -24.08
CA ASP A 3 -17.78 -35.76 -23.70
C ASP A 3 -16.53 -35.10 -23.05
N THR A 4 -15.93 -34.15 -23.76
CA THR A 4 -14.83 -33.34 -23.22
C THR A 4 -15.43 -32.36 -22.26
N ALA A 5 -15.52 -32.77 -20.98
CA ALA A 5 -15.91 -31.90 -19.89
C ALA A 5 -14.99 -30.69 -19.85
N ASN A 6 -15.62 -29.56 -20.06
CA ASN A 6 -15.06 -28.21 -19.96
C ASN A 6 -14.57 -27.97 -18.52
N LEU A 7 -13.28 -28.22 -18.26
CA LEU A 7 -12.63 -27.83 -17.02
C LEU A 7 -12.45 -26.31 -17.07
N ASN A 8 -13.53 -25.59 -16.78
CA ASN A 8 -13.49 -24.21 -16.39
C ASN A 8 -12.62 -24.13 -15.13
N THR A 9 -11.34 -23.86 -15.29
CA THR A 9 -10.42 -23.54 -14.19
C THR A 9 -11.03 -22.33 -13.49
N LEU A 10 -11.64 -22.52 -12.32
CA LEU A 10 -12.13 -21.43 -11.49
C LEU A 10 -10.91 -20.56 -11.20
N ALA A 11 -10.81 -19.39 -11.86
CA ALA A 11 -9.73 -18.45 -11.61
C ALA A 11 -9.69 -18.15 -10.10
N SER A 12 -8.53 -18.35 -9.49
CA SER A 12 -8.39 -18.13 -8.05
C SER A 12 -8.64 -16.65 -7.74
N ILE A 13 -9.43 -16.38 -6.70
CA ILE A 13 -9.70 -15.00 -6.24
C ILE A 13 -8.38 -14.36 -5.85
N LYS A 14 -8.04 -13.23 -6.47
CA LYS A 14 -6.82 -12.46 -6.19
C LYS A 14 -6.99 -11.63 -4.92
N LYS A 15 -6.00 -11.67 -4.05
CA LYS A 15 -5.99 -10.98 -2.76
C LYS A 15 -5.13 -9.73 -2.85
N ILE A 16 -5.69 -8.58 -2.52
CA ILE A 16 -5.00 -7.29 -2.58
C ILE A 16 -4.94 -6.70 -1.18
N ALA A 17 -3.72 -6.41 -0.69
CA ALA A 17 -3.53 -5.70 0.57
C ALA A 17 -3.60 -4.19 0.35
N ILE A 18 -4.37 -3.48 1.19
CA ILE A 18 -4.31 -2.02 1.31
C ILE A 18 -3.50 -1.71 2.57
N ILE A 19 -2.26 -1.26 2.37
CA ILE A 19 -1.29 -1.09 3.46
C ILE A 19 -1.33 0.34 3.99
N THR A 20 -1.66 0.49 5.28
CA THR A 20 -1.53 1.77 6.00
C THR A 20 -0.07 1.97 6.40
N GLY A 21 0.62 2.90 5.72
CA GLY A 21 2.08 3.08 5.85
C GLY A 21 2.52 3.95 7.04
N SER A 22 1.65 4.77 7.64
CA SER A 22 2.04 5.63 8.76
C SER A 22 2.09 4.85 10.08
N THR A 23 3.11 5.14 10.92
CA THR A 23 3.32 4.45 12.21
C THR A 23 3.35 5.38 13.42
N ARG A 24 3.13 6.70 13.25
CA ARG A 24 3.04 7.64 14.38
C ARG A 24 1.84 7.27 15.27
N ALA A 25 1.95 7.50 16.58
CA ALA A 25 0.85 7.26 17.52
C ALA A 25 -0.38 8.12 17.18
N VAL A 26 -0.17 9.40 16.85
CA VAL A 26 -1.22 10.31 16.34
C VAL A 26 -1.01 10.46 14.83
N ARG A 27 -2.01 10.04 14.04
CA ARG A 27 -1.89 9.96 12.57
C ARG A 27 -3.24 9.89 11.87
N ILE A 28 -3.32 10.46 10.68
CA ILE A 28 -4.50 10.37 9.81
C ILE A 28 -4.46 9.17 8.86
N GLY A 29 -3.37 8.42 8.82
CA GLY A 29 -3.19 7.31 7.89
C GLY A 29 -4.35 6.32 7.83
N PRO A 30 -4.89 5.85 8.96
CA PRO A 30 -6.07 4.97 8.95
C PRO A 30 -7.29 5.61 8.28
N SER A 31 -7.53 6.91 8.48
CA SER A 31 -8.65 7.64 7.84
C SER A 31 -8.44 7.77 6.33
N VAL A 32 -7.21 8.06 5.88
CA VAL A 32 -6.87 8.09 4.44
C VAL A 32 -7.00 6.69 3.82
N THR A 33 -6.53 5.65 4.51
CA THR A 33 -6.67 4.27 4.05
C THR A 33 -8.15 3.89 3.93
N LYS A 34 -8.99 4.26 4.90
CA LYS A 34 -10.44 4.03 4.84
C LYS A 34 -11.08 4.70 3.62
N PHE A 35 -10.71 5.96 3.34
CA PHE A 35 -11.17 6.66 2.14
C PHE A 35 -10.74 5.91 0.87
N VAL A 36 -9.46 5.57 0.74
CA VAL A 36 -8.95 4.80 -0.41
C VAL A 36 -9.70 3.48 -0.56
N THR A 37 -9.87 2.71 0.53
CA THR A 37 -10.60 1.44 0.52
C THR A 37 -12.01 1.61 -0.04
N SER A 38 -12.76 2.62 0.43
CA SER A 38 -14.12 2.88 -0.07
C SER A 38 -14.17 3.22 -1.56
N VAL A 39 -13.14 3.89 -2.07
CA VAL A 39 -13.02 4.16 -3.52
C VAL A 39 -12.78 2.89 -4.30
N LEU A 40 -11.86 2.03 -3.85
CA LEU A 40 -11.53 0.78 -4.52
C LEU A 40 -12.69 -0.23 -4.49
N GLU A 41 -13.44 -0.29 -3.38
CA GLU A 41 -14.63 -1.12 -3.23
C GLU A 41 -15.72 -0.77 -4.23
N SER A 42 -15.81 0.49 -4.65
CA SER A 42 -16.81 0.92 -5.67
C SER A 42 -16.56 0.35 -7.07
N ASP A 43 -15.36 -0.18 -7.34
CA ASP A 43 -14.95 -0.79 -8.63
C ASP A 43 -14.45 -2.23 -8.44
N LEU A 44 -14.86 -2.89 -7.35
CA LEU A 44 -14.42 -4.23 -7.01
C LEU A 44 -15.29 -5.29 -7.69
N SER A 45 -14.68 -6.16 -8.50
CA SER A 45 -15.34 -7.35 -9.03
C SER A 45 -15.14 -8.56 -8.11
N SER A 46 -15.95 -9.62 -8.32
CA SER A 46 -15.87 -10.86 -7.53
C SER A 46 -14.55 -11.64 -7.68
N GLN A 47 -13.69 -11.24 -8.62
CA GLN A 47 -12.37 -11.83 -8.84
C GLN A 47 -11.31 -11.35 -7.84
N TYR A 48 -11.62 -10.30 -7.08
CA TYR A 48 -10.68 -9.68 -6.15
C TYR A 48 -11.25 -9.59 -4.74
N THR A 49 -10.36 -9.66 -3.75
CA THR A 49 -10.66 -9.32 -2.36
C THR A 49 -9.68 -8.27 -1.85
N LEU A 50 -10.18 -7.34 -1.05
CA LEU A 50 -9.39 -6.30 -0.40
C LEU A 50 -9.23 -6.63 1.09
N SER A 51 -8.03 -6.41 1.63
CA SER A 51 -7.75 -6.53 3.07
C SER A 51 -6.90 -5.36 3.51
N THR A 52 -7.25 -4.72 4.62
CA THR A 52 -6.43 -3.64 5.17
C THR A 52 -5.36 -4.21 6.09
N VAL A 53 -4.11 -3.77 5.88
CA VAL A 53 -2.95 -4.13 6.70
C VAL A 53 -2.34 -2.85 7.27
N ASP A 54 -2.20 -2.77 8.59
CA ASP A 54 -1.60 -1.62 9.25
C ASP A 54 -0.18 -1.96 9.73
N ILE A 55 0.85 -1.32 9.15
CA ILE A 55 2.26 -1.55 9.53
C ILE A 55 2.48 -1.34 11.04
N ALA A 56 1.80 -0.36 11.64
CA ALA A 56 1.97 -0.08 13.07
C ALA A 56 1.60 -1.25 13.98
N SER A 57 0.70 -2.13 13.55
CA SER A 57 0.27 -3.29 14.35
C SER A 57 1.36 -4.36 14.50
N PHE A 58 2.36 -4.36 13.63
CA PHE A 58 3.49 -5.31 13.68
C PHE A 58 4.62 -4.86 14.60
N ASN A 59 4.61 -3.61 15.02
CA ASN A 59 5.60 -3.04 15.94
C ASN A 59 7.06 -3.40 15.57
N LEU A 60 7.38 -3.30 14.27
CA LEU A 60 8.69 -3.66 13.74
C LEU A 60 9.78 -2.75 14.33
N PRO A 61 10.82 -3.29 14.99
CA PRO A 61 12.01 -2.51 15.33
C PRO A 61 12.72 -2.05 14.04
N VAL A 62 13.73 -1.20 14.15
CA VAL A 62 14.64 -0.98 13.03
C VAL A 62 15.27 -2.32 12.68
N PHE A 63 15.36 -2.63 11.37
CA PHE A 63 15.77 -3.94 10.87
C PHE A 63 16.88 -4.60 11.70
N ASP A 64 16.59 -5.74 12.28
CA ASP A 64 17.42 -6.44 13.28
C ASP A 64 17.72 -7.90 12.95
N GLU A 65 17.35 -8.37 11.74
CA GLU A 65 17.71 -9.71 11.29
C GLU A 65 19.19 -9.78 10.86
N ALA A 66 19.84 -10.88 11.20
CA ALA A 66 21.24 -11.11 10.82
C ALA A 66 21.41 -11.41 9.32
N VAL A 67 20.36 -11.88 8.66
CA VAL A 67 20.35 -12.28 7.25
C VAL A 67 19.53 -11.30 6.46
N VAL A 68 20.04 -10.82 5.32
CA VAL A 68 19.29 -9.95 4.43
C VAL A 68 18.09 -10.71 3.83
N PRO A 69 16.91 -10.07 3.68
CA PRO A 69 15.68 -10.74 3.23
C PRO A 69 15.81 -11.45 1.87
N ALA A 70 16.64 -10.92 0.96
CA ALA A 70 16.91 -11.56 -0.33
C ALA A 70 17.57 -12.95 -0.23
N SER A 71 18.26 -13.21 0.90
CA SER A 71 18.93 -14.50 1.16
C SER A 71 18.06 -15.45 1.99
N VAL A 72 16.88 -15.03 2.43
CA VAL A 72 15.91 -15.89 3.11
C VAL A 72 15.18 -16.71 2.03
N PRO A 73 15.28 -18.07 2.03
CA PRO A 73 14.80 -18.87 0.91
C PRO A 73 13.28 -18.83 0.74
N PHE A 74 12.52 -18.74 1.83
CA PHE A 74 11.06 -18.71 1.82
C PHE A 74 10.52 -17.65 2.77
N ALA A 75 9.31 -17.18 2.50
CA ALA A 75 8.59 -16.30 3.41
C ALA A 75 8.55 -16.86 4.84
N ALA A 76 8.66 -15.97 5.82
CA ALA A 76 8.62 -16.28 7.25
C ALA A 76 9.78 -17.17 7.80
N GLN A 77 10.86 -17.36 7.08
CA GLN A 77 12.04 -18.05 7.60
C GLN A 77 13.06 -17.09 8.26
N PHE A 78 12.54 -16.16 9.05
CA PHE A 78 13.32 -15.20 9.83
C PHE A 78 13.60 -15.71 11.26
N ALA A 79 14.51 -15.06 11.98
CA ALA A 79 14.86 -15.41 13.36
C ALA A 79 13.86 -14.84 14.37
N HIS A 80 13.36 -13.62 14.13
CA HIS A 80 12.52 -12.91 15.07
C HIS A 80 11.02 -13.06 14.77
N ALA A 81 10.21 -13.15 15.84
CA ALA A 81 8.77 -13.35 15.73
C ALA A 81 8.06 -12.22 14.95
N HIS A 82 8.51 -10.97 15.12
CA HIS A 82 7.94 -9.82 14.39
C HIS A 82 8.23 -9.91 12.89
N SER A 83 9.43 -10.32 12.49
CA SER A 83 9.81 -10.52 11.09
C SER A 83 9.00 -11.65 10.44
N ILE A 84 8.86 -12.78 11.16
CA ILE A 84 8.05 -13.93 10.74
C ILE A 84 6.59 -13.51 10.53
N ALA A 85 6.02 -12.79 11.50
CA ALA A 85 4.63 -12.34 11.42
C ALA A 85 4.39 -11.38 10.25
N TRP A 86 5.29 -10.41 10.04
CA TRP A 86 5.21 -9.45 8.96
C TRP A 86 5.36 -10.12 7.58
N SER A 87 6.38 -10.94 7.40
CA SER A 87 6.62 -11.71 6.19
C SER A 87 5.42 -12.61 5.85
N ALA A 88 4.93 -13.37 6.84
CA ALA A 88 3.77 -14.25 6.67
C ALA A 88 2.49 -13.47 6.30
N GLU A 89 2.29 -12.26 6.86
CA GLU A 89 1.15 -11.42 6.48
C GLU A 89 1.24 -10.99 5.03
N ILE A 90 2.38 -10.41 4.63
CA ILE A 90 2.56 -9.88 3.28
C ILE A 90 2.54 -10.99 2.22
N ALA A 91 3.04 -12.16 2.52
CA ALA A 91 3.03 -13.30 1.60
C ALA A 91 1.63 -13.75 1.15
N LYS A 92 0.57 -13.43 1.92
CA LYS A 92 -0.83 -13.81 1.62
C LYS A 92 -1.41 -13.14 0.37
N TYR A 93 -0.82 -12.05 -0.12
CA TYR A 93 -1.41 -11.16 -1.10
C TYR A 93 -0.73 -11.27 -2.46
N ASP A 94 -1.52 -11.09 -3.51
CA ASP A 94 -1.08 -11.07 -4.91
C ASP A 94 -0.65 -9.69 -5.38
N ALA A 95 -1.16 -8.62 -4.72
CA ALA A 95 -0.88 -7.23 -5.05
C ALA A 95 -1.03 -6.32 -3.83
N TYR A 96 -0.52 -5.09 -3.95
CA TYR A 96 -0.49 -4.14 -2.83
C TYR A 96 -0.88 -2.73 -3.25
N VAL A 97 -1.72 -2.09 -2.43
CA VAL A 97 -2.00 -0.65 -2.47
C VAL A 97 -1.34 -0.03 -1.25
N LEU A 98 -0.23 0.66 -1.43
CA LEU A 98 0.52 1.28 -0.35
C LEU A 98 0.05 2.72 -0.14
N VAL A 99 -0.68 2.98 0.95
CA VAL A 99 -1.14 4.31 1.35
C VAL A 99 -0.13 4.93 2.31
N THR A 100 0.63 5.92 1.86
CA THR A 100 1.78 6.46 2.58
C THR A 100 1.75 7.97 2.78
N ALA A 101 2.14 8.42 3.97
CA ALA A 101 2.41 9.83 4.24
C ALA A 101 3.75 10.28 3.62
N CYS A 102 3.92 11.59 3.50
CA CYS A 102 5.20 12.22 3.24
C CYS A 102 5.67 12.96 4.50
N TYR A 103 6.80 12.56 5.06
CA TYR A 103 7.42 13.21 6.21
C TYR A 103 8.81 13.75 5.83
N ASN A 104 9.02 15.05 6.01
CA ASN A 104 10.30 15.70 5.72
C ASN A 104 10.83 15.38 4.31
N GLN A 105 9.95 15.50 3.30
CA GLN A 105 10.25 15.26 1.89
C GLN A 105 10.64 13.80 1.56
N GLY A 106 10.19 12.83 2.37
CA GLY A 106 10.46 11.40 2.16
C GLY A 106 9.37 10.49 2.72
N PRO A 107 9.46 9.18 2.51
CA PRO A 107 8.55 8.22 3.12
C PRO A 107 8.75 8.18 4.64
N PRO A 108 7.69 7.82 5.40
CA PRO A 108 7.85 7.54 6.82
C PRO A 108 8.91 6.45 7.06
N GLY A 109 9.77 6.63 8.06
CA GLY A 109 10.79 5.64 8.40
C GLY A 109 10.21 4.24 8.65
N GLY A 110 9.02 4.15 9.25
CA GLY A 110 8.32 2.88 9.44
C GLY A 110 7.95 2.16 8.16
N VAL A 111 7.56 2.89 7.10
CA VAL A 111 7.29 2.28 5.76
C VAL A 111 8.57 1.74 5.15
N LYS A 112 9.63 2.56 5.13
CA LYS A 112 10.92 2.13 4.57
C LYS A 112 11.45 0.91 5.33
N ASN A 113 11.38 0.95 6.65
CA ASN A 113 11.78 -0.17 7.50
C ASN A 113 10.95 -1.43 7.24
N ALA A 114 9.63 -1.32 7.12
CA ALA A 114 8.76 -2.45 6.81
C ALA A 114 9.07 -3.08 5.43
N ILE A 115 9.43 -2.26 4.44
CA ILE A 115 9.88 -2.75 3.13
C ILE A 115 11.23 -3.45 3.25
N ASP A 116 12.15 -2.95 4.08
CA ASP A 116 13.48 -3.55 4.27
C ASP A 116 13.44 -4.94 4.92
N TYR A 117 12.34 -5.32 5.56
CA TYR A 117 12.08 -6.68 6.04
C TYR A 117 11.59 -7.65 4.96
N LEU A 118 11.35 -7.21 3.72
CA LEU A 118 10.72 -8.00 2.66
C LEU A 118 11.66 -8.19 1.47
N TYR A 119 11.46 -9.26 0.73
CA TYR A 119 12.01 -9.47 -0.60
C TYR A 119 11.20 -10.52 -1.37
N ASN A 120 11.27 -11.80 -0.95
CA ASN A 120 10.64 -12.92 -1.65
C ASN A 120 9.10 -12.83 -1.63
N GLU A 121 8.53 -12.23 -0.58
CA GLU A 121 7.10 -12.04 -0.40
C GLU A 121 6.47 -11.15 -1.48
N ILE A 122 7.25 -10.18 -1.97
CA ILE A 122 6.76 -9.12 -2.88
C ILE A 122 7.36 -9.19 -4.28
N LYS A 123 8.39 -9.99 -4.49
CA LYS A 123 9.08 -10.11 -5.78
C LYS A 123 8.09 -10.49 -6.90
N GLY A 124 8.12 -9.72 -8.00
CA GLY A 124 7.23 -9.90 -9.15
C GLY A 124 5.80 -9.43 -8.95
N LYS A 125 5.41 -8.97 -7.77
CA LYS A 125 4.05 -8.51 -7.48
C LYS A 125 3.86 -7.01 -7.73
N PRO A 126 2.65 -6.57 -8.14
CA PRO A 126 2.37 -5.19 -8.45
C PRO A 126 2.04 -4.35 -7.20
N PHE A 127 2.47 -3.09 -7.23
CA PHE A 127 2.21 -2.06 -6.22
C PHE A 127 1.56 -0.83 -6.85
N LEU A 128 0.46 -0.36 -6.25
CA LEU A 128 -0.09 0.97 -6.42
C LEU A 128 0.33 1.81 -5.21
N ILE A 129 1.06 2.91 -5.42
CA ILE A 129 1.42 3.83 -4.36
C ILE A 129 0.45 5.01 -4.37
N ILE A 130 -0.22 5.26 -3.25
CA ILE A 130 -1.07 6.43 -3.01
C ILE A 130 -0.43 7.22 -1.88
N SER A 131 0.13 8.37 -2.20
CA SER A 131 0.78 9.23 -1.21
C SER A 131 -0.13 10.36 -0.74
N TYR A 132 0.12 10.87 0.48
CA TYR A 132 -0.59 12.02 1.00
C TYR A 132 0.33 12.93 1.83
N GLY A 133 -0.02 14.21 1.87
CA GLY A 133 0.73 15.22 2.60
C GLY A 133 0.38 16.65 2.17
N MET A 134 1.12 17.63 2.67
CA MET A 134 0.88 19.06 2.35
C MET A 134 1.03 19.37 0.85
N GLU A 135 1.84 18.60 0.14
CA GLU A 135 2.11 18.70 -1.31
C GLU A 135 1.82 17.35 -2.01
N GLY A 136 0.84 16.59 -1.52
CA GLY A 136 0.44 15.30 -2.08
C GLY A 136 1.41 14.15 -1.84
N GLY A 137 2.66 14.43 -1.45
CA GLY A 137 3.64 13.41 -1.08
C GLY A 137 4.45 12.82 -2.22
N GLU A 138 4.66 13.57 -3.31
CA GLU A 138 5.44 13.15 -4.49
C GLU A 138 6.78 12.52 -4.11
N LYS A 139 7.59 13.20 -3.26
CA LYS A 139 8.93 12.73 -2.88
C LYS A 139 8.91 11.38 -2.16
N ALA A 140 7.89 11.14 -1.32
CA ALA A 140 7.71 9.85 -0.69
C ALA A 140 7.35 8.76 -1.71
N SER A 141 6.43 9.07 -2.63
CA SER A 141 6.01 8.17 -3.71
C SER A 141 7.19 7.79 -4.61
N ASP A 142 8.00 8.76 -5.04
CA ASP A 142 9.15 8.52 -5.91
C ASP A 142 10.23 7.67 -5.24
N SER A 143 10.57 8.01 -4.00
CA SER A 143 11.56 7.24 -3.22
C SER A 143 11.13 5.79 -3.03
N LEU A 144 9.85 5.55 -2.71
CA LEU A 144 9.29 4.21 -2.55
C LEU A 144 9.24 3.46 -3.88
N ALA A 145 8.89 4.13 -4.98
CA ALA A 145 8.88 3.51 -6.30
C ALA A 145 10.28 3.03 -6.72
N VAL A 146 11.32 3.81 -6.44
CA VAL A 146 12.72 3.39 -6.69
C VAL A 146 13.07 2.18 -5.84
N SER A 147 12.76 2.21 -4.53
CA SER A 147 13.06 1.12 -3.60
C SER A 147 12.35 -0.18 -4.00
N LEU A 148 11.06 -0.13 -4.30
CA LEU A 148 10.26 -1.29 -4.69
C LEU A 148 10.73 -1.88 -6.03
N LYS A 149 10.96 -1.04 -7.04
CA LYS A 149 11.46 -1.50 -8.35
C LYS A 149 12.82 -2.19 -8.24
N SER A 150 13.71 -1.75 -7.36
CA SER A 150 15.00 -2.40 -7.12
C SER A 150 14.87 -3.80 -6.52
N MET A 151 13.73 -4.10 -5.89
CA MET A 151 13.37 -5.41 -5.33
C MET A 151 12.59 -6.29 -6.32
N HIS A 152 12.64 -5.96 -7.61
CA HIS A 152 11.95 -6.68 -8.68
C HIS A 152 10.41 -6.71 -8.53
N THR A 153 9.81 -5.73 -7.88
CA THR A 153 8.37 -5.53 -7.92
C THR A 153 7.96 -4.70 -9.13
N VAL A 154 6.68 -4.69 -9.45
CA VAL A 154 6.11 -3.81 -10.48
C VAL A 154 5.39 -2.67 -9.78
N VAL A 155 5.82 -1.44 -10.00
CA VAL A 155 5.09 -0.25 -9.52
C VAL A 155 4.31 0.32 -10.70
N VAL A 156 2.99 0.41 -10.57
CA VAL A 156 2.12 0.95 -11.61
C VAL A 156 2.45 2.41 -11.91
N GLU A 157 2.12 2.88 -13.10
CA GLU A 157 2.50 4.21 -13.55
C GLU A 157 1.71 5.30 -12.83
N THR A 158 0.39 5.12 -12.73
CA THR A 158 -0.48 6.08 -12.04
C THR A 158 -0.32 5.95 -10.53
N ARG A 159 0.21 6.99 -9.90
CA ARG A 159 0.47 7.06 -8.45
C ARG A 159 -0.22 8.29 -7.85
N PRO A 160 -1.48 8.17 -7.40
CA PRO A 160 -2.27 9.29 -6.92
C PRO A 160 -1.63 10.01 -5.73
N MET A 161 -1.70 11.33 -5.75
CA MET A 161 -1.19 12.22 -4.70
C MET A 161 -2.36 12.97 -4.06
N LEU A 162 -2.57 12.78 -2.76
CA LEU A 162 -3.66 13.36 -1.98
C LEU A 162 -3.15 14.55 -1.17
N THR A 163 -3.43 15.75 -1.65
CA THR A 163 -2.97 16.98 -1.00
C THR A 163 -3.90 17.36 0.16
N LEU A 164 -3.33 17.58 1.34
CA LEU A 164 -4.07 18.12 2.48
C LEU A 164 -4.43 19.59 2.24
N ALA A 165 -5.68 19.94 2.47
CA ALA A 165 -6.21 21.28 2.22
C ALA A 165 -5.55 22.33 3.11
N ARG A 166 -5.42 23.53 2.57
CA ARG A 166 -4.99 24.74 3.30
C ARG A 166 -6.23 25.58 3.66
N SER A 167 -7.13 24.97 4.44
CA SER A 167 -8.41 25.54 4.81
C SER A 167 -8.31 26.60 5.90
N GLU A 168 -9.26 27.54 5.90
CA GLU A 168 -9.43 28.52 6.98
C GLU A 168 -10.16 27.90 8.18
N PRO A 169 -9.99 28.41 9.42
CA PRO A 169 -9.11 29.54 9.76
C PRO A 169 -7.62 29.14 9.83
N ILE A 170 -6.75 30.09 9.49
CA ILE A 170 -5.30 29.96 9.72
C ILE A 170 -5.00 30.47 11.14
N GLU A 171 -4.53 29.58 12.01
CA GLU A 171 -4.12 29.94 13.37
C GLU A 171 -2.69 29.47 13.60
N PHE A 172 -1.91 30.29 14.30
CA PHE A 172 -0.48 30.04 14.53
C PHE A 172 0.31 29.73 13.24
N GLY A 173 -0.12 30.32 12.12
CA GLY A 173 0.50 30.09 10.81
C GLY A 173 0.16 28.75 10.16
N MET A 174 -0.76 27.98 10.72
CA MET A 174 -1.15 26.65 10.23
C MET A 174 -2.64 26.60 9.83
N PRO A 175 -2.97 26.19 8.60
CA PRO A 175 -4.34 25.97 8.14
C PRO A 175 -5.09 24.93 8.99
N LEU A 176 -6.42 25.04 9.04
CA LEU A 176 -7.28 24.18 9.87
C LEU A 176 -7.05 22.69 9.57
N ASP A 177 -7.16 22.28 8.31
CA ASP A 177 -7.00 20.86 7.95
C ASP A 177 -5.62 20.31 8.33
N LEU A 178 -4.56 21.12 8.26
CA LEU A 178 -3.23 20.69 8.70
C LEU A 178 -3.14 20.55 10.22
N ARG A 179 -3.82 21.42 10.99
CA ARG A 179 -3.89 21.29 12.46
C ARG A 179 -4.69 20.05 12.86
N LEU A 180 -5.82 19.79 12.18
CA LEU A 180 -6.62 18.58 12.38
C LEU A 180 -5.78 17.32 12.06
N ALA A 181 -5.05 17.33 10.95
CA ALA A 181 -4.17 16.22 10.56
C ALA A 181 -3.06 15.98 11.60
N ALA A 182 -2.48 17.04 12.16
CA ALA A 182 -1.49 16.92 13.25
C ALA A 182 -2.11 16.32 14.52
N GLY A 183 -3.41 16.54 14.76
CA GLY A 183 -4.20 15.91 15.83
C GLY A 183 -4.75 14.53 15.50
N GLY A 184 -4.45 13.97 14.33
CA GLY A 184 -4.91 12.64 13.90
C GLY A 184 -6.31 12.61 13.26
N THR A 185 -6.88 13.77 12.93
CA THR A 185 -8.18 13.91 12.29
C THR A 185 -8.03 14.35 10.85
N LEU A 186 -8.66 13.65 9.91
CA LEU A 186 -8.74 14.10 8.51
C LEU A 186 -9.82 15.17 8.39
N GLY A 187 -9.42 16.40 7.97
CA GLY A 187 -10.32 17.52 7.84
C GLY A 187 -11.30 17.37 6.67
N GLU A 188 -12.45 18.05 6.79
CA GLU A 188 -13.53 17.96 5.79
C GLU A 188 -13.10 18.47 4.41
N GLN A 189 -12.35 19.58 4.36
CA GLN A 189 -11.91 20.13 3.09
C GLN A 189 -10.90 19.20 2.41
N SER A 190 -9.96 18.62 3.17
CA SER A 190 -9.03 17.61 2.63
C SER A 190 -9.79 16.41 2.09
N LEU A 191 -10.82 15.94 2.80
CA LEU A 191 -11.64 14.82 2.33
C LEU A 191 -12.37 15.17 1.03
N LYS A 192 -12.92 16.38 0.93
CA LYS A 192 -13.56 16.86 -0.30
C LYS A 192 -12.59 16.97 -1.47
N ASP A 193 -11.37 17.44 -1.22
CA ASP A 193 -10.34 17.51 -2.27
C ASP A 193 -9.92 16.11 -2.73
N PHE A 194 -9.86 15.14 -1.82
CA PHE A 194 -9.60 13.74 -2.13
C PHE A 194 -10.68 13.11 -3.01
N GLU A 195 -11.96 13.54 -2.86
CA GLU A 195 -13.04 13.10 -3.74
C GLU A 195 -12.74 13.40 -5.21
N GLY A 196 -12.11 14.54 -5.50
CA GLY A 196 -11.65 14.90 -6.84
C GLY A 196 -10.56 13.97 -7.42
N LYS A 197 -9.92 13.16 -6.57
CA LYS A 197 -8.87 12.21 -6.96
C LYS A 197 -9.37 10.77 -7.20
N LYS A 198 -10.65 10.49 -7.00
CA LYS A 198 -11.23 9.14 -7.17
C LYS A 198 -10.91 8.54 -8.54
N GLY A 199 -11.06 9.32 -9.62
CA GLY A 199 -10.76 8.85 -10.97
C GLY A 199 -9.30 8.42 -11.16
N GLU A 200 -8.35 9.16 -10.56
CA GLU A 200 -6.93 8.83 -10.60
C GLU A 200 -6.62 7.57 -9.76
N ILE A 201 -7.27 7.42 -8.59
CA ILE A 201 -7.16 6.21 -7.75
C ILE A 201 -7.66 4.99 -8.52
N LEU A 202 -8.84 5.07 -9.13
CA LEU A 202 -9.42 3.97 -9.91
C LEU A 202 -8.59 3.65 -11.15
N LYS A 203 -7.98 4.65 -11.80
CA LYS A 203 -7.06 4.42 -12.92
C LYS A 203 -5.86 3.58 -12.46
N GLY A 204 -5.17 3.98 -11.37
CA GLY A 204 -4.05 3.20 -10.85
C GLY A 204 -4.45 1.80 -10.39
N PHE A 205 -5.66 1.65 -9.85
CA PHE A 205 -6.21 0.35 -9.49
C PHE A 205 -6.50 -0.53 -10.72
N GLY A 206 -6.97 0.07 -11.82
CA GLY A 206 -7.12 -0.60 -13.12
C GLY A 206 -5.80 -1.14 -13.63
N GLU A 207 -4.75 -0.31 -13.63
CA GLU A 207 -3.38 -0.73 -14.03
C GLU A 207 -2.87 -1.91 -13.18
N LEU A 208 -3.13 -1.89 -11.86
CA LEU A 208 -2.76 -2.98 -10.96
C LEU A 208 -3.52 -4.27 -11.28
N LYS A 209 -4.83 -4.19 -11.56
CA LYS A 209 -5.66 -5.34 -11.97
C LYS A 209 -5.20 -5.93 -13.31
N GLU A 210 -4.93 -5.07 -14.31
CA GLU A 210 -4.40 -5.51 -15.60
C GLU A 210 -3.10 -6.31 -15.48
N PHE A 211 -2.24 -5.92 -14.55
CA PHE A 211 -1.01 -6.69 -14.31
C PHE A 211 -1.32 -8.07 -13.74
N LEU A 212 -2.25 -8.16 -12.79
CA LEU A 212 -2.66 -9.44 -12.18
C LEU A 212 -3.31 -10.39 -13.19
N GLU A 213 -4.01 -9.86 -14.19
CA GLU A 213 -4.64 -10.64 -15.25
C GLU A 213 -3.63 -11.14 -16.29
N LYS A 214 -2.58 -10.37 -16.56
CA LYS A 214 -1.52 -10.70 -17.53
C LYS A 214 -0.44 -11.62 -16.94
N ALA A 215 -0.28 -11.66 -15.63
CA ALA A 215 0.70 -12.51 -14.98
C ALA A 215 0.31 -13.98 -15.16
N PRO A 216 1.21 -14.86 -15.68
CA PRO A 216 0.94 -16.28 -15.71
C PRO A 216 0.72 -16.78 -14.28
N GLU A 217 -0.29 -17.64 -14.07
CA GLU A 217 -0.52 -18.25 -12.76
C GLU A 217 0.81 -18.85 -12.26
N ALA A 218 1.25 -18.37 -11.07
CA ALA A 218 2.45 -18.89 -10.45
C ALA A 218 2.25 -20.41 -10.27
N LYS A 219 3.03 -21.22 -10.98
CA LYS A 219 3.04 -22.66 -10.75
C LYS A 219 3.38 -22.87 -9.28
N ALA A 220 2.46 -23.50 -8.55
CA ALA A 220 2.72 -23.95 -7.19
C ALA A 220 3.99 -24.79 -7.19
N ALA A 221 5.01 -24.33 -6.45
CA ALA A 221 6.25 -25.04 -6.25
C ALA A 221 6.13 -26.01 -5.09
#